data_1270f89077e4b6391ccbe7432b2749fe
#
_entry.id   1270f89077e4b6391ccbe7432b2749fe
#
_cell.length_a   1.000
_cell.length_b   1.000
_cell.length_c   1.000
_cell.angle_alpha   90.00
_cell.angle_beta   90.00
_cell.angle_gamma   90.00
#
_symmetry.space_group_name_H-M   'P 1'
#
loop_
_entity.id
_entity.type
_entity.pdbx_description
1 polymer ?
#
loop_
_entity_poly.entity_id
_entity_poly.type
_entity_poly.pdbx_seq_one_letter_code
_entity_poly.pdbx_strand_id
1 'polypeptide(L)'
;MSVENVLSLIQENEVKFVDLRFTDTKGKEQHISIPAHQIDADFFEEGKMFDGSSVAGWKGINESDMVMMPDASSAVLDPFTEDATLNIRCDILEPATMQGYDRDPRSIAKRAEDYMRSTGVADTVLIGPEPEFFLFDDVKFATDMSGSFFKIDDVEAAWNTGSDYEEGNKGHRPGVKGGYFPVAPVDSSQDIRSAMCLIMEEMGLVVEAHHHEVATAGQNEIATRFNTLTSKADEIQIYKYVVHNVAHAFGKTATFMPKPLVGDNGSGMHVHQSLAKDGVNLFAGDKYGGLSETALYYIGGIIKHARAINAFANAATNSYTVSYTHLTLPTSG
;
A
#
# COMPACT_ATOMS: atom_id res chain seq x y z
N MET A 1 -13.19 15.45 4.29
CA MET A 1 -13.76 16.49 3.39
C MET A 1 -15.25 16.26 3.34
N SER A 2 -16.11 17.31 3.22
CA SER A 2 -17.55 17.13 3.02
C SER A 2 -17.88 17.00 1.52
N VAL A 3 -19.10 16.54 1.19
CA VAL A 3 -19.57 16.44 -0.20
C VAL A 3 -19.54 17.81 -0.88
N GLU A 4 -19.99 18.86 -0.21
CA GLU A 4 -19.97 20.23 -0.74
C GLU A 4 -18.54 20.67 -1.09
N ASN A 5 -17.55 20.32 -0.23
CA ASN A 5 -16.15 20.65 -0.50
C ASN A 5 -15.60 19.86 -1.71
N VAL A 6 -16.04 18.62 -1.91
CA VAL A 6 -15.65 17.83 -3.10
C VAL A 6 -16.23 18.46 -4.37
N LEU A 7 -17.51 18.86 -4.35
CA LEU A 7 -18.15 19.53 -5.48
C LEU A 7 -17.49 20.89 -5.80
N SER A 8 -17.08 21.65 -4.77
CA SER A 8 -16.30 22.88 -4.94
C SER A 8 -14.93 22.59 -5.57
N LEU A 9 -14.22 21.55 -5.07
CA LEU A 9 -12.92 21.13 -5.59
C LEU A 9 -12.99 20.75 -7.09
N ILE A 10 -14.06 20.05 -7.49
CA ILE A 10 -14.32 19.70 -8.90
C ILE A 10 -14.44 20.97 -9.76
N GLN A 11 -15.17 21.99 -9.28
CA GLN A 11 -15.36 23.23 -10.02
C GLN A 11 -14.11 24.10 -10.07
N GLU A 12 -13.44 24.28 -8.92
CA GLU A 12 -12.26 25.15 -8.80
C GLU A 12 -11.06 24.63 -9.60
N ASN A 13 -10.91 23.31 -9.74
CA ASN A 13 -9.83 22.69 -10.50
C ASN A 13 -10.24 22.24 -11.90
N GLU A 14 -11.41 22.64 -12.37
CA GLU A 14 -11.94 22.27 -13.69
C GLU A 14 -11.85 20.76 -13.98
N VAL A 15 -12.10 19.92 -12.94
CA VAL A 15 -12.00 18.47 -13.03
C VAL A 15 -12.88 17.93 -14.16
N LYS A 16 -12.30 17.09 -15.01
CA LYS A 16 -12.98 16.47 -16.16
C LYS A 16 -13.52 15.08 -15.83
N PHE A 17 -12.80 14.34 -14.99
CA PHE A 17 -13.15 12.98 -14.60
C PHE A 17 -13.05 12.78 -13.09
N VAL A 18 -13.95 11.97 -12.55
CA VAL A 18 -13.85 11.44 -11.18
C VAL A 18 -13.55 9.94 -11.27
N ASP A 19 -12.47 9.53 -10.65
CA ASP A 19 -11.96 8.18 -10.66
C ASP A 19 -12.36 7.49 -9.35
N LEU A 20 -13.36 6.62 -9.42
CA LEU A 20 -13.83 5.85 -8.27
C LEU A 20 -12.93 4.64 -8.07
N ARG A 21 -12.33 4.51 -6.91
CA ARG A 21 -11.35 3.47 -6.60
C ARG A 21 -11.80 2.59 -5.45
N PHE A 22 -11.53 1.29 -5.56
CA PHE A 22 -11.75 0.33 -4.49
C PHE A 22 -10.64 -0.73 -4.49
N THR A 23 -10.49 -1.44 -3.39
CA THR A 23 -9.47 -2.49 -3.23
C THR A 23 -10.13 -3.86 -3.34
N ASP A 24 -9.57 -4.75 -4.16
CA ASP A 24 -10.02 -6.14 -4.26
C ASP A 24 -9.42 -7.02 -3.14
N THR A 25 -9.86 -8.28 -3.07
CA THR A 25 -9.39 -9.24 -2.05
C THR A 25 -7.90 -9.62 -2.16
N LYS A 26 -7.25 -9.26 -3.26
CA LYS A 26 -5.80 -9.43 -3.45
C LYS A 26 -5.00 -8.18 -3.05
N GLY A 27 -5.67 -7.12 -2.59
CA GLY A 27 -5.02 -5.85 -2.26
C GLY A 27 -4.70 -4.97 -3.47
N LYS A 28 -5.24 -5.31 -4.65
CA LYS A 28 -5.09 -4.49 -5.85
C LYS A 28 -6.16 -3.40 -5.87
N GLU A 29 -5.76 -2.16 -6.14
CA GLU A 29 -6.70 -1.07 -6.39
C GLU A 29 -7.32 -1.23 -7.79
N GLN A 30 -8.64 -1.19 -7.87
CA GLN A 30 -9.46 -1.22 -9.09
C GLN A 30 -10.12 0.14 -9.24
N HIS A 31 -10.50 0.53 -10.46
CA HIS A 31 -11.12 1.82 -10.70
C HIS A 31 -12.12 1.84 -11.85
N ILE A 32 -12.95 2.88 -11.85
CA ILE A 32 -13.78 3.31 -12.97
C ILE A 32 -13.79 4.84 -13.01
N SER A 33 -13.60 5.42 -14.19
CA SER A 33 -13.65 6.87 -14.38
C SER A 33 -15.02 7.32 -14.87
N ILE A 34 -15.55 8.37 -14.28
CA ILE A 34 -16.87 8.98 -14.59
C ILE A 34 -16.65 10.43 -14.99
N PRO A 35 -17.30 10.93 -16.06
CA PRO A 35 -17.27 12.35 -16.38
C PRO A 35 -17.76 13.21 -15.20
N ALA A 36 -17.03 14.25 -14.83
CA ALA A 36 -17.29 15.04 -13.63
C ALA A 36 -18.67 15.69 -13.60
N HIS A 37 -19.26 15.98 -14.78
CA HIS A 37 -20.61 16.56 -14.87
C HIS A 37 -21.74 15.60 -14.42
N GLN A 38 -21.44 14.33 -14.17
CA GLN A 38 -22.40 13.36 -13.63
C GLN A 38 -22.33 13.27 -12.09
N ILE A 39 -21.43 14.01 -11.46
CA ILE A 39 -21.23 13.98 -10.02
C ILE A 39 -21.96 15.14 -9.38
N ASP A 40 -22.93 14.83 -8.56
CA ASP A 40 -23.70 15.74 -7.73
C ASP A 40 -23.82 15.23 -6.29
N ALA A 41 -24.63 15.87 -5.46
CA ALA A 41 -24.80 15.44 -4.07
C ALA A 41 -25.48 14.07 -3.98
N ASP A 42 -26.46 13.80 -4.85
CA ASP A 42 -27.22 12.54 -4.85
C ASP A 42 -26.31 11.36 -5.19
N PHE A 43 -25.27 11.59 -6.02
CA PHE A 43 -24.28 10.57 -6.35
C PHE A 43 -23.55 10.01 -5.11
N PHE A 44 -23.34 10.83 -4.09
CA PHE A 44 -22.71 10.39 -2.82
C PHE A 44 -23.68 9.64 -1.90
N GLU A 45 -24.99 9.71 -2.16
CA GLU A 45 -26.00 8.94 -1.43
C GLU A 45 -26.37 7.64 -2.15
N GLU A 46 -26.43 7.64 -3.48
CA GLU A 46 -26.84 6.50 -4.30
C GLU A 46 -25.68 5.61 -4.72
N GLY A 47 -24.49 6.18 -4.89
CA GLY A 47 -23.30 5.48 -5.37
C GLY A 47 -23.37 5.10 -6.85
N LYS A 48 -22.45 4.24 -7.28
CA LYS A 48 -22.35 3.73 -8.65
C LYS A 48 -22.49 2.22 -8.69
N MET A 49 -23.50 1.73 -9.40
CA MET A 49 -23.68 0.30 -9.67
C MET A 49 -22.58 -0.22 -10.59
N PHE A 50 -22.10 -1.44 -10.32
CA PHE A 50 -21.16 -2.17 -11.16
C PHE A 50 -21.34 -3.68 -11.04
N ASP A 51 -20.72 -4.43 -11.97
CA ASP A 51 -20.73 -5.89 -12.00
C ASP A 51 -19.59 -6.47 -11.12
N GLY A 52 -19.91 -6.91 -9.91
CA GLY A 52 -18.97 -7.56 -9.00
C GLY A 52 -18.52 -8.96 -9.41
N SER A 53 -19.18 -9.60 -10.38
CA SER A 53 -18.76 -10.92 -10.89
C SER A 53 -17.45 -10.84 -11.69
N SER A 54 -17.12 -9.65 -12.18
CA SER A 54 -15.86 -9.39 -12.88
C SER A 54 -14.66 -9.22 -11.91
N VAL A 55 -14.92 -9.11 -10.61
CA VAL A 55 -13.87 -9.04 -9.58
C VAL A 55 -13.63 -10.44 -9.02
N ALA A 56 -12.41 -10.94 -9.20
CA ALA A 56 -12.06 -12.31 -8.83
C ALA A 56 -12.32 -12.61 -7.35
N GLY A 57 -13.11 -13.65 -7.11
CA GLY A 57 -13.45 -14.14 -5.76
C GLY A 57 -14.57 -13.36 -5.05
N TRP A 58 -15.26 -12.44 -5.75
CA TRP A 58 -16.38 -11.70 -5.18
C TRP A 58 -17.72 -12.39 -5.44
N LYS A 59 -18.43 -12.04 -6.49
CA LYS A 59 -19.80 -12.49 -6.77
C LYS A 59 -19.88 -13.52 -7.88
N GLY A 60 -20.97 -14.28 -7.89
CA GLY A 60 -21.39 -15.08 -9.05
C GLY A 60 -22.21 -14.23 -10.01
N ILE A 61 -22.31 -14.66 -11.27
CA ILE A 61 -23.03 -13.93 -12.32
C ILE A 61 -24.52 -13.75 -12.02
N ASN A 62 -25.10 -14.60 -11.21
CA ASN A 62 -26.51 -14.55 -10.83
C ASN A 62 -26.83 -13.54 -9.70
N GLU A 63 -25.81 -12.96 -9.08
CA GLU A 63 -25.90 -11.98 -7.98
C GLU A 63 -24.81 -10.92 -8.15
N SER A 64 -24.59 -10.47 -9.37
CA SER A 64 -23.40 -9.69 -9.74
C SER A 64 -23.45 -8.22 -9.32
N ASP A 65 -24.63 -7.65 -9.17
CA ASP A 65 -24.78 -6.22 -8.90
C ASP A 65 -24.22 -5.82 -7.54
N MET A 66 -23.41 -4.77 -7.53
CA MET A 66 -22.81 -4.17 -6.35
C MET A 66 -22.78 -2.64 -6.48
N VAL A 67 -22.62 -1.94 -5.36
CA VAL A 67 -22.54 -0.47 -5.32
C VAL A 67 -21.16 -0.03 -4.87
N MET A 68 -20.51 0.82 -5.67
CA MET A 68 -19.39 1.65 -5.22
C MET A 68 -19.95 2.91 -4.55
N MET A 69 -19.78 3.03 -3.24
CA MET A 69 -20.22 4.19 -2.47
C MET A 69 -19.02 5.11 -2.20
N PRO A 70 -18.96 6.29 -2.84
CA PRO A 70 -17.81 7.17 -2.73
C PRO A 70 -17.72 7.79 -1.33
N ASP A 71 -16.51 7.76 -0.76
CA ASP A 71 -16.20 8.43 0.50
C ASP A 71 -15.59 9.81 0.22
N ALA A 72 -16.38 10.86 0.38
CA ALA A 72 -15.94 12.23 0.14
C ALA A 72 -14.67 12.63 0.92
N SER A 73 -14.43 12.01 2.08
CA SER A 73 -13.25 12.31 2.89
C SER A 73 -11.93 11.87 2.24
N SER A 74 -11.99 10.92 1.31
CA SER A 74 -10.84 10.34 0.60
C SER A 74 -10.50 11.04 -0.73
N ALA A 75 -11.24 12.09 -1.09
CA ALA A 75 -11.07 12.78 -2.37
C ALA A 75 -9.70 13.47 -2.47
N VAL A 76 -8.97 13.22 -3.55
CA VAL A 76 -7.66 13.82 -3.85
C VAL A 76 -7.47 14.00 -5.36
N LEU A 77 -6.87 15.12 -5.77
CA LEU A 77 -6.51 15.36 -7.17
C LEU A 77 -5.43 14.38 -7.61
N ASP A 78 -5.52 13.91 -8.86
CA ASP A 78 -4.54 13.01 -9.45
C ASP A 78 -3.47 13.80 -10.20
N PRO A 79 -2.19 13.75 -9.78
CA PRO A 79 -1.12 14.48 -10.43
C PRO A 79 -0.57 13.79 -11.69
N PHE A 80 -1.03 12.58 -12.02
CA PHE A 80 -0.46 11.77 -13.10
C PHE A 80 -1.33 11.74 -14.36
N THR A 81 -2.55 12.25 -14.32
CA THR A 81 -3.46 12.26 -15.46
C THR A 81 -3.30 13.55 -16.29
N GLU A 82 -3.43 13.43 -17.62
CA GLU A 82 -3.36 14.59 -18.53
C GLU A 82 -4.53 15.55 -18.30
N ASP A 83 -5.76 15.01 -18.22
CA ASP A 83 -6.94 15.76 -17.85
C ASP A 83 -7.12 15.77 -16.33
N ALA A 84 -7.50 16.92 -15.77
CA ALA A 84 -7.73 17.06 -14.34
C ALA A 84 -8.73 15.99 -13.83
N THR A 85 -8.26 15.13 -12.97
CA THR A 85 -9.00 13.98 -12.45
C THR A 85 -8.99 14.00 -10.93
N LEU A 86 -10.12 13.67 -10.31
CA LEU A 86 -10.27 13.54 -8.87
C LEU A 86 -10.42 12.07 -8.49
N ASN A 87 -9.54 11.54 -7.67
CA ASN A 87 -9.62 10.19 -7.14
C ASN A 87 -10.46 10.16 -5.87
N ILE A 88 -11.44 9.26 -5.79
CA ILE A 88 -12.26 9.05 -4.60
C ILE A 88 -12.31 7.55 -4.30
N ARG A 89 -11.98 7.16 -3.06
CA ARG A 89 -12.09 5.77 -2.61
C ARG A 89 -13.51 5.45 -2.21
N CYS A 90 -13.94 4.25 -2.57
CA CYS A 90 -15.30 3.78 -2.36
C CYS A 90 -15.33 2.62 -1.38
N ASP A 91 -16.38 2.58 -0.57
CA ASP A 91 -16.85 1.36 0.05
C ASP A 91 -17.66 0.54 -0.96
N ILE A 92 -17.59 -0.77 -0.84
CA ILE A 92 -18.43 -1.64 -1.67
C ILE A 92 -19.60 -2.15 -0.85
N LEU A 93 -20.81 -1.92 -1.37
CA LEU A 93 -22.05 -2.24 -0.66
C LEU A 93 -22.86 -3.31 -1.41
N GLU A 94 -23.64 -4.07 -0.63
CA GLU A 94 -24.70 -4.95 -1.14
C GLU A 94 -25.93 -4.12 -1.50
N PRO A 95 -26.41 -4.12 -2.76
CA PRO A 95 -27.51 -3.26 -3.19
C PRO A 95 -28.80 -3.43 -2.40
N ALA A 96 -29.11 -4.67 -2.00
CA ALA A 96 -30.37 -4.98 -1.32
C ALA A 96 -30.44 -4.42 0.12
N THR A 97 -29.31 -4.22 0.77
CA THR A 97 -29.24 -3.81 2.17
C THR A 97 -28.50 -2.50 2.38
N MET A 98 -27.74 -2.04 1.39
CA MET A 98 -26.81 -0.92 1.47
C MET A 98 -25.79 -1.07 2.62
N GLN A 99 -25.49 -2.32 3.00
CA GLN A 99 -24.47 -2.65 4.00
C GLN A 99 -23.15 -2.99 3.29
N GLY A 100 -22.02 -2.76 3.99
CA GLY A 100 -20.69 -3.07 3.47
C GLY A 100 -20.56 -4.54 3.10
N TYR A 101 -20.01 -4.79 1.91
CA TYR A 101 -19.76 -6.14 1.41
C TYR A 101 -18.72 -6.87 2.27
N ASP A 102 -19.00 -8.13 2.60
CA ASP A 102 -18.19 -8.91 3.54
C ASP A 102 -16.74 -9.12 3.09
N ARG A 103 -16.49 -9.13 1.79
CA ARG A 103 -15.15 -9.33 1.20
C ARG A 103 -14.49 -8.04 0.74
N ASP A 104 -15.12 -6.88 0.98
CA ASP A 104 -14.48 -5.59 0.74
C ASP A 104 -13.47 -5.29 1.85
N PRO A 105 -12.14 -5.20 1.54
CA PRO A 105 -11.11 -4.94 2.54
C PRO A 105 -11.34 -3.64 3.33
N ARG A 106 -11.84 -2.59 2.67
CA ARG A 106 -12.12 -1.31 3.33
C ARG A 106 -13.28 -1.42 4.32
N SER A 107 -14.34 -2.11 3.95
CA SER A 107 -15.46 -2.44 4.87
C SER A 107 -15.01 -3.31 6.03
N ILE A 108 -14.06 -4.24 5.82
CA ILE A 108 -13.47 -5.04 6.89
C ILE A 108 -12.70 -4.16 7.89
N ALA A 109 -11.92 -3.20 7.40
CA ALA A 109 -11.18 -2.26 8.25
C ALA A 109 -12.14 -1.42 9.11
N LYS A 110 -13.20 -0.86 8.51
CA LYS A 110 -14.25 -0.12 9.25
C LYS A 110 -14.94 -0.98 10.31
N ARG A 111 -15.34 -2.21 9.97
CA ARG A 111 -15.92 -3.14 10.95
C ARG A 111 -14.96 -3.49 12.09
N ALA A 112 -13.66 -3.57 11.83
CA ALA A 112 -12.65 -3.81 12.86
C ALA A 112 -12.54 -2.63 13.82
N GLU A 113 -12.55 -1.39 13.32
CA GLU A 113 -12.59 -0.18 14.16
C GLU A 113 -13.86 -0.11 15.00
N ASP A 114 -15.03 -0.40 14.42
CA ASP A 114 -16.30 -0.41 15.13
C ASP A 114 -16.35 -1.50 16.19
N TYR A 115 -15.84 -2.70 15.87
CA TYR A 115 -15.73 -3.78 16.85
C TYR A 115 -14.84 -3.36 18.03
N MET A 116 -13.66 -2.80 17.76
CA MET A 116 -12.77 -2.30 18.81
C MET A 116 -13.49 -1.31 19.74
N ARG A 117 -14.17 -0.30 19.17
CA ARG A 117 -14.96 0.68 19.93
C ARG A 117 -16.05 0.00 20.76
N SER A 118 -16.76 -0.99 20.20
CA SER A 118 -17.83 -1.72 20.88
C SER A 118 -17.35 -2.51 22.09
N THR A 119 -16.08 -2.95 22.11
CA THR A 119 -15.49 -3.64 23.27
C THR A 119 -15.21 -2.72 24.45
N GLY A 120 -15.17 -1.40 24.21
CA GLY A 120 -14.82 -0.41 25.23
C GLY A 120 -13.32 -0.40 25.61
N VAL A 121 -12.49 -1.23 24.98
CA VAL A 121 -11.04 -1.29 25.26
C VAL A 121 -10.34 -0.05 24.75
N ALA A 122 -10.64 0.36 23.52
CA ALA A 122 -10.06 1.53 22.86
C ALA A 122 -11.10 2.21 21.97
N ASP A 123 -10.86 3.46 21.62
CA ASP A 123 -11.65 4.21 20.64
C ASP A 123 -10.88 4.48 19.34
N THR A 124 -9.56 4.39 19.39
CA THR A 124 -8.66 4.69 18.28
C THR A 124 -7.59 3.61 18.14
N VAL A 125 -7.38 3.13 16.92
CA VAL A 125 -6.25 2.30 16.52
C VAL A 125 -5.37 3.09 15.56
N LEU A 126 -4.08 3.12 15.84
CA LEU A 126 -3.07 3.79 15.02
C LEU A 126 -2.17 2.76 14.36
N ILE A 127 -1.99 2.89 13.06
CA ILE A 127 -1.25 1.97 12.20
C ILE A 127 -0.17 2.75 11.43
N GLY A 128 1.08 2.27 11.49
CA GLY A 128 2.22 2.83 10.78
C GLY A 128 2.96 1.73 10.02
N PRO A 129 2.58 1.42 8.78
CA PRO A 129 3.32 0.48 7.96
C PRO A 129 4.56 1.12 7.33
N GLU A 130 5.61 0.32 7.17
CA GLU A 130 6.89 0.65 6.53
C GLU A 130 7.08 -0.22 5.28
N PRO A 131 6.41 0.12 4.16
CA PRO A 131 6.49 -0.70 2.95
C PRO A 131 7.81 -0.48 2.22
N GLU A 132 8.59 -1.54 2.08
CA GLU A 132 9.78 -1.58 1.23
C GLU A 132 9.40 -1.96 -0.20
N PHE A 133 10.18 -1.48 -1.17
CA PHE A 133 9.97 -1.77 -2.59
C PHE A 133 11.28 -1.78 -3.35
N PHE A 134 11.27 -2.43 -4.52
CA PHE A 134 12.41 -2.41 -5.45
C PHE A 134 12.09 -1.55 -6.67
N LEU A 135 13.12 -0.87 -7.17
CA LEU A 135 13.15 -0.20 -8.48
C LEU A 135 14.12 -0.94 -9.39
N PHE A 136 13.67 -1.36 -10.55
CA PHE A 136 14.50 -2.04 -11.55
C PHE A 136 14.53 -1.28 -12.87
N ASP A 137 15.67 -1.33 -13.58
CA ASP A 137 15.79 -0.75 -14.91
C ASP A 137 15.06 -1.57 -15.97
N ASP A 138 15.06 -2.90 -15.85
CA ASP A 138 14.39 -3.79 -16.81
C ASP A 138 13.90 -5.07 -16.10
N VAL A 139 12.68 -5.48 -16.40
CA VAL A 139 12.11 -6.73 -15.92
C VAL A 139 11.47 -7.48 -17.07
N LYS A 140 12.00 -8.68 -17.34
CA LYS A 140 11.45 -9.59 -18.35
C LYS A 140 11.07 -10.90 -17.69
N PHE A 141 9.90 -11.43 -18.01
CA PHE A 141 9.47 -12.74 -17.56
C PHE A 141 8.53 -13.37 -18.56
N ALA A 142 8.53 -14.71 -18.58
CA ALA A 142 7.52 -15.47 -19.29
C ALA A 142 7.26 -16.79 -18.56
N THR A 143 6.06 -17.29 -18.71
CA THR A 143 5.65 -18.63 -18.28
C THR A 143 4.73 -19.21 -19.35
N ASP A 144 5.20 -20.27 -20.01
CA ASP A 144 4.46 -20.97 -21.04
C ASP A 144 4.65 -22.50 -20.92
N MET A 145 4.11 -23.25 -21.87
CA MET A 145 4.22 -24.72 -21.86
C MET A 145 5.64 -25.25 -22.05
N SER A 146 6.58 -24.41 -22.54
CA SER A 146 7.99 -24.79 -22.74
C SER A 146 8.85 -24.52 -21.49
N GLY A 147 8.38 -23.70 -20.57
CA GLY A 147 9.11 -23.36 -19.33
C GLY A 147 8.74 -22.00 -18.78
N SER A 148 9.55 -21.56 -17.81
CA SER A 148 9.40 -20.22 -17.24
C SER A 148 10.77 -19.60 -17.01
N PHE A 149 10.85 -18.28 -17.15
CA PHE A 149 12.05 -17.51 -16.82
C PHE A 149 11.65 -16.12 -16.29
N PHE A 150 12.58 -15.52 -15.56
CA PHE A 150 12.59 -14.08 -15.32
C PHE A 150 14.02 -13.56 -15.46
N LYS A 151 14.15 -12.31 -15.90
CA LYS A 151 15.41 -11.57 -15.96
C LYS A 151 15.17 -10.17 -15.44
N ILE A 152 16.00 -9.75 -14.50
CA ILE A 152 15.95 -8.42 -13.89
C ILE A 152 17.28 -7.74 -14.18
N ASP A 153 17.25 -6.46 -14.53
CA ASP A 153 18.42 -5.62 -14.66
C ASP A 153 18.31 -4.36 -13.82
N ASP A 154 19.43 -3.92 -13.28
CA ASP A 154 19.51 -2.72 -12.44
C ASP A 154 20.95 -2.20 -12.40
N VAL A 155 21.10 -0.87 -12.41
CA VAL A 155 22.43 -0.22 -12.38
C VAL A 155 23.24 -0.57 -11.13
N GLU A 156 22.58 -0.85 -10.03
CA GLU A 156 23.20 -1.19 -8.74
C GLU A 156 23.55 -2.68 -8.63
N ALA A 157 23.00 -3.52 -9.50
CA ALA A 157 23.14 -4.97 -9.41
C ALA A 157 24.57 -5.45 -9.71
N ALA A 158 25.06 -6.38 -8.89
CA ALA A 158 26.39 -6.97 -9.08
C ALA A 158 26.53 -7.70 -10.43
N TRP A 159 25.46 -8.31 -10.95
CA TRP A 159 25.45 -9.01 -12.25
C TRP A 159 25.46 -8.08 -13.46
N ASN A 160 25.29 -6.77 -13.26
CA ASN A 160 25.30 -5.76 -14.29
C ASN A 160 26.72 -5.21 -14.60
N THR A 161 27.76 -5.88 -14.16
CA THR A 161 29.16 -5.42 -14.25
C THR A 161 29.66 -5.29 -15.68
N GLY A 162 29.14 -6.10 -16.60
CA GLY A 162 29.55 -6.13 -18.01
C GLY A 162 28.68 -5.30 -18.94
N SER A 163 27.70 -4.57 -18.42
CA SER A 163 26.81 -3.76 -19.25
C SER A 163 27.47 -2.44 -19.66
N ASP A 164 27.30 -2.08 -20.90
CA ASP A 164 27.66 -0.76 -21.44
C ASP A 164 26.52 0.22 -21.11
N TYR A 165 26.84 1.26 -20.38
CA TYR A 165 25.91 2.33 -20.06
C TYR A 165 26.36 3.64 -20.68
N GLU A 166 25.42 4.48 -21.10
CA GLU A 166 25.70 5.77 -21.71
C GLU A 166 26.63 6.61 -20.84
N GLU A 167 26.49 6.57 -19.55
CA GLU A 167 27.33 7.27 -18.58
C GLU A 167 28.60 6.49 -18.17
N GLY A 168 28.80 5.28 -18.64
CA GLY A 168 30.05 4.49 -18.49
C GLY A 168 30.28 3.88 -17.12
N ASN A 169 31.06 4.48 -16.26
CA ASN A 169 31.58 3.89 -15.03
C ASN A 169 30.48 3.46 -14.03
N LYS A 170 30.51 2.18 -13.63
CA LYS A 170 29.61 1.59 -12.63
C LYS A 170 30.31 1.22 -11.31
N GLY A 171 31.43 1.89 -11.01
CA GLY A 171 32.20 1.66 -9.79
C GLY A 171 31.49 2.10 -8.51
N HIS A 172 30.52 3.01 -8.60
CA HIS A 172 29.75 3.51 -7.46
C HIS A 172 28.49 2.67 -7.26
N ARG A 173 28.64 1.54 -6.59
CA ARG A 173 27.52 0.61 -6.29
C ARG A 173 27.66 0.04 -4.89
N PRO A 174 26.54 -0.26 -4.21
CA PRO A 174 26.60 -1.00 -2.95
C PRO A 174 27.07 -2.44 -3.22
N GLY A 175 27.71 -3.08 -2.25
CA GLY A 175 27.95 -4.51 -2.25
C GLY A 175 26.67 -5.28 -1.89
N VAL A 176 26.61 -6.58 -2.23
CA VAL A 176 25.46 -7.44 -1.86
C VAL A 176 25.13 -7.30 -0.37
N LYS A 177 23.88 -7.00 -0.02
CA LYS A 177 23.42 -6.66 1.34
C LYS A 177 24.11 -5.42 1.95
N GLY A 178 24.68 -4.56 1.14
CA GLY A 178 25.42 -3.37 1.58
C GLY A 178 24.72 -2.04 1.25
N GLY A 179 23.42 -2.08 0.89
CA GLY A 179 22.68 -0.91 0.44
C GLY A 179 22.05 -0.05 1.53
N TYR A 180 22.24 -0.35 2.82
CA TYR A 180 21.60 0.42 3.88
C TYR A 180 22.28 1.78 4.11
N PHE A 181 21.55 2.85 3.83
CA PHE A 181 21.96 4.24 4.05
C PHE A 181 23.23 4.74 3.34
N PRO A 182 23.61 4.29 2.14
CA PRO A 182 24.73 4.91 1.46
C PRO A 182 24.35 6.32 1.03
N VAL A 183 25.35 7.18 0.91
CA VAL A 183 25.17 8.50 0.27
C VAL A 183 25.34 8.37 -1.25
N ALA A 184 24.77 9.32 -2.00
CA ALA A 184 25.04 9.42 -3.44
C ALA A 184 26.56 9.59 -3.69
N PRO A 185 27.14 9.04 -4.77
CA PRO A 185 26.49 8.42 -5.92
C PRO A 185 26.18 6.92 -5.74
N VAL A 186 26.53 6.29 -4.61
CA VAL A 186 26.24 4.87 -4.34
C VAL A 186 24.71 4.65 -4.25
N ASP A 187 24.00 5.54 -3.57
CA ASP A 187 22.55 5.63 -3.68
C ASP A 187 22.15 6.31 -4.98
N SER A 188 21.83 5.53 -5.99
CA SER A 188 21.44 6.03 -7.33
C SER A 188 19.96 6.41 -7.42
N SER A 189 19.16 6.13 -6.41
CA SER A 189 17.69 6.33 -6.43
C SER A 189 17.19 7.47 -5.54
N GLN A 190 18.09 8.26 -4.94
CA GLN A 190 17.72 9.37 -4.05
C GLN A 190 16.73 10.35 -4.70
N ASP A 191 17.00 10.81 -5.92
CA ASP A 191 16.16 11.80 -6.62
C ASP A 191 14.78 11.22 -7.00
N ILE A 192 14.74 9.93 -7.37
CA ILE A 192 13.47 9.25 -7.68
C ILE A 192 12.59 9.16 -6.42
N ARG A 193 13.17 8.77 -5.27
CA ARG A 193 12.45 8.77 -3.99
C ARG A 193 12.01 10.17 -3.57
N SER A 194 12.86 11.18 -3.79
CA SER A 194 12.50 12.57 -3.49
C SER A 194 11.28 13.02 -4.31
N ALA A 195 11.22 12.69 -5.60
CA ALA A 195 10.06 12.95 -6.45
C ALA A 195 8.81 12.21 -5.94
N MET A 196 8.94 10.95 -5.52
CA MET A 196 7.84 10.20 -4.90
C MET A 196 7.33 10.89 -3.63
N CYS A 197 8.23 11.34 -2.75
CA CYS A 197 7.88 12.01 -1.51
C CYS A 197 7.08 13.29 -1.75
N LEU A 198 7.53 14.15 -2.67
CA LEU A 198 6.84 15.39 -2.99
C LEU A 198 5.42 15.15 -3.51
N ILE A 199 5.24 14.15 -4.37
CA ILE A 199 3.92 13.79 -4.89
C ILE A 199 3.05 13.13 -3.81
N MET A 200 3.63 12.30 -2.94
CA MET A 200 2.89 11.75 -1.78
C MET A 200 2.35 12.86 -0.89
N GLU A 201 3.15 13.90 -0.60
CA GLU A 201 2.72 15.05 0.18
C GLU A 201 1.63 15.86 -0.54
N GLU A 202 1.75 16.06 -1.86
CA GLU A 202 0.71 16.68 -2.66
C GLU A 202 -0.62 15.91 -2.61
N MET A 203 -0.55 14.58 -2.57
CA MET A 203 -1.70 13.69 -2.42
C MET A 203 -2.15 13.49 -0.95
N GLY A 204 -1.60 14.25 0.00
CA GLY A 204 -2.07 14.32 1.38
C GLY A 204 -1.41 13.36 2.36
N LEU A 205 -0.39 12.60 1.97
CA LEU A 205 0.41 11.79 2.89
C LEU A 205 1.40 12.68 3.64
N VAL A 206 1.70 12.32 4.88
CA VAL A 206 2.78 12.97 5.65
C VAL A 206 4.03 12.11 5.56
N VAL A 207 4.98 12.53 4.75
CA VAL A 207 6.27 11.85 4.60
C VAL A 207 7.19 12.25 5.76
N GLU A 208 7.91 11.28 6.33
CA GLU A 208 8.85 11.51 7.44
C GLU A 208 10.32 11.31 7.06
N ALA A 209 10.60 10.31 6.20
CA ALA A 209 11.95 10.02 5.72
C ALA A 209 11.90 9.14 4.47
N HIS A 210 13.03 9.09 3.75
CA HIS A 210 13.26 8.07 2.73
C HIS A 210 14.73 7.68 2.69
N HIS A 211 15.00 6.45 2.33
CA HIS A 211 16.37 5.93 2.24
C HIS A 211 16.46 4.74 1.28
N HIS A 212 17.70 4.40 0.91
CA HIS A 212 18.02 3.13 0.27
C HIS A 212 18.03 2.02 1.31
N GLU A 213 17.44 0.88 0.98
CA GLU A 213 17.39 -0.30 1.84
C GLU A 213 18.54 -1.27 1.58
N VAL A 214 18.61 -2.35 2.39
CA VAL A 214 19.75 -3.26 2.49
C VAL A 214 20.09 -3.99 1.18
N ALA A 215 19.06 -4.37 0.39
CA ALA A 215 19.33 -5.11 -0.85
C ALA A 215 19.96 -4.21 -1.92
N THR A 216 20.88 -4.78 -2.69
CA THR A 216 21.66 -4.05 -3.68
C THR A 216 20.85 -3.87 -4.90
N ALA A 217 20.16 -4.13 -5.58
CA ALA A 217 19.43 -3.88 -6.81
C ALA A 217 18.21 -3.00 -6.55
N GLY A 218 18.45 -1.78 -6.06
CA GLY A 218 17.45 -0.73 -6.02
C GLY A 218 16.34 -0.92 -4.99
N GLN A 219 16.65 -1.48 -3.80
CA GLN A 219 15.68 -1.54 -2.71
C GLN A 219 15.57 -0.20 -1.99
N ASN A 220 14.34 0.24 -1.74
CA ASN A 220 14.01 1.54 -1.19
C ASN A 220 12.91 1.44 -0.15
N GLU A 221 12.89 2.44 0.74
CA GLU A 221 11.81 2.66 1.70
C GLU A 221 11.49 4.16 1.79
N ILE A 222 10.20 4.47 2.00
CA ILE A 222 9.71 5.82 2.31
C ILE A 222 8.82 5.69 3.55
N ALA A 223 9.26 6.29 4.65
CA ALA A 223 8.51 6.33 5.89
C ALA A 223 7.42 7.41 5.84
N THR A 224 6.21 7.04 6.22
CA THR A 224 5.08 7.97 6.34
C THR A 224 4.50 7.92 7.74
N ARG A 225 4.01 9.06 8.22
CA ARG A 225 3.39 9.14 9.55
C ARG A 225 2.25 8.14 9.69
N PHE A 226 2.12 7.55 10.88
CA PHE A 226 0.98 6.70 11.23
C PHE A 226 -0.36 7.44 11.13
N ASN A 227 -1.44 6.69 10.91
CA ASN A 227 -2.81 7.21 10.90
C ASN A 227 -3.78 6.15 11.46
N THR A 228 -5.08 6.45 11.52
CA THR A 228 -6.11 5.47 11.87
C THR A 228 -6.17 4.35 10.83
N LEU A 229 -6.71 3.19 11.22
CA LEU A 229 -6.65 1.98 10.40
C LEU A 229 -7.17 2.18 8.97
N THR A 230 -8.40 2.65 8.83
CA THR A 230 -9.01 2.82 7.49
C THR A 230 -8.30 3.92 6.69
N SER A 231 -7.98 5.06 7.31
CA SER A 231 -7.26 6.15 6.64
C SER A 231 -5.87 5.69 6.19
N LYS A 232 -5.14 4.94 7.03
CA LYS A 232 -3.81 4.44 6.67
C LYS A 232 -3.86 3.39 5.57
N ALA A 233 -4.89 2.56 5.54
CA ALA A 233 -5.11 1.62 4.44
C ALA A 233 -5.32 2.35 3.09
N ASP A 234 -6.10 3.43 3.09
CA ASP A 234 -6.28 4.30 1.92
C ASP A 234 -4.96 4.96 1.51
N GLU A 235 -4.18 5.48 2.47
CA GLU A 235 -2.87 6.10 2.22
C GLU A 235 -1.87 5.10 1.61
N ILE A 236 -1.89 3.82 1.99
CA ILE A 236 -1.02 2.79 1.40
C ILE A 236 -1.38 2.53 -0.07
N GLN A 237 -2.63 2.64 -0.46
CA GLN A 237 -2.99 2.56 -1.88
C GLN A 237 -2.48 3.79 -2.65
N ILE A 238 -2.57 5.00 -2.08
CA ILE A 238 -1.95 6.20 -2.67
C ILE A 238 -0.42 6.01 -2.78
N TYR A 239 0.24 5.56 -1.72
CA TYR A 239 1.67 5.29 -1.70
C TYR A 239 2.10 4.37 -2.85
N LYS A 240 1.44 3.22 -3.00
CA LYS A 240 1.71 2.27 -4.09
C LYS A 240 1.48 2.89 -5.45
N TYR A 241 0.40 3.64 -5.60
CA TYR A 241 0.06 4.35 -6.84
C TYR A 241 1.15 5.34 -7.23
N VAL A 242 1.60 6.17 -6.30
CA VAL A 242 2.69 7.14 -6.51
C VAL A 242 3.99 6.44 -6.88
N VAL A 243 4.39 5.41 -6.12
CA VAL A 243 5.63 4.66 -6.39
C VAL A 243 5.64 4.08 -7.79
N HIS A 244 4.55 3.46 -8.23
CA HIS A 244 4.45 2.87 -9.57
C HIS A 244 4.50 3.94 -10.68
N ASN A 245 3.76 5.04 -10.54
CA ASN A 245 3.69 6.08 -11.56
C ASN A 245 4.99 6.87 -11.68
N VAL A 246 5.61 7.23 -10.55
CA VAL A 246 6.91 7.92 -10.58
C VAL A 246 7.99 7.01 -11.15
N ALA A 247 8.04 5.73 -10.73
CA ALA A 247 8.98 4.78 -11.32
C ALA A 247 8.81 4.69 -12.84
N HIS A 248 7.57 4.60 -13.32
CA HIS A 248 7.25 4.58 -14.75
C HIS A 248 7.73 5.86 -15.46
N ALA A 249 7.51 7.03 -14.88
CA ALA A 249 7.97 8.31 -15.43
C ALA A 249 9.51 8.40 -15.53
N PHE A 250 10.23 7.72 -14.66
CA PHE A 250 11.69 7.60 -14.70
C PHE A 250 12.19 6.41 -15.54
N GLY A 251 11.32 5.74 -16.29
CA GLY A 251 11.68 4.59 -17.12
C GLY A 251 12.03 3.32 -16.33
N LYS A 252 11.61 3.23 -15.07
CA LYS A 252 11.87 2.08 -14.18
C LYS A 252 10.60 1.29 -13.88
N THR A 253 10.78 0.09 -13.38
CA THR A 253 9.69 -0.77 -12.84
C THR A 253 9.81 -0.86 -11.33
N ALA A 254 8.74 -0.47 -10.63
CA ALA A 254 8.64 -0.68 -9.19
C ALA A 254 7.93 -1.99 -8.87
N THR A 255 8.34 -2.65 -7.79
CA THR A 255 7.66 -3.83 -7.27
C THR A 255 7.67 -3.88 -5.75
N PHE A 256 6.51 -4.26 -5.16
CA PHE A 256 6.34 -4.60 -3.75
C PHE A 256 6.41 -6.12 -3.54
N MET A 257 6.91 -6.88 -4.51
CA MET A 257 7.10 -8.32 -4.37
C MET A 257 8.01 -8.64 -3.18
N PRO A 258 7.61 -9.54 -2.27
CA PRO A 258 8.37 -9.80 -1.05
C PRO A 258 9.82 -10.24 -1.29
N LYS A 259 10.05 -11.08 -2.29
CA LYS A 259 11.40 -11.60 -2.60
C LYS A 259 11.64 -11.66 -4.10
N PRO A 260 11.93 -10.52 -4.76
CA PRO A 260 12.18 -10.51 -6.19
C PRO A 260 13.56 -11.08 -6.57
N LEU A 261 14.53 -11.02 -5.65
CA LEU A 261 15.90 -11.44 -5.87
C LEU A 261 16.29 -12.59 -4.93
N VAL A 262 16.84 -13.67 -5.48
CA VAL A 262 17.38 -14.79 -4.71
C VAL A 262 18.79 -14.42 -4.22
N GLY A 263 19.05 -14.64 -2.93
CA GLY A 263 20.36 -14.40 -2.32
C GLY A 263 20.58 -13.00 -1.74
N ASP A 264 19.69 -12.06 -2.02
CA ASP A 264 19.69 -10.73 -1.41
C ASP A 264 18.56 -10.57 -0.39
N ASN A 265 18.41 -9.41 0.23
CA ASN A 265 17.27 -9.12 1.12
C ASN A 265 15.96 -9.02 0.30
N GLY A 266 14.84 -9.14 0.98
CA GLY A 266 13.50 -8.97 0.40
C GLY A 266 12.79 -7.77 1.00
N SER A 267 11.66 -7.40 0.41
CA SER A 267 10.79 -6.32 0.89
C SER A 267 9.94 -6.80 2.05
N GLY A 268 10.07 -6.13 3.19
CA GLY A 268 9.15 -6.21 4.31
C GLY A 268 8.06 -5.16 4.23
N MET A 269 7.09 -5.29 5.12
CA MET A 269 6.21 -4.22 5.54
C MET A 269 5.99 -4.41 7.03
N HIS A 270 6.89 -3.85 7.84
CA HIS A 270 6.67 -3.79 9.28
C HIS A 270 5.45 -2.92 9.55
N VAL A 271 4.66 -3.30 10.53
CA VAL A 271 3.44 -2.54 10.85
C VAL A 271 3.48 -2.16 12.32
N HIS A 272 3.82 -0.92 12.59
CA HIS A 272 3.72 -0.32 13.91
C HIS A 272 2.25 -0.16 14.30
N GLN A 273 1.92 -0.49 15.53
CA GLN A 273 0.54 -0.51 15.99
C GLN A 273 0.44 0.06 17.40
N SER A 274 -0.57 0.86 17.64
CA SER A 274 -0.94 1.25 19.00
C SER A 274 -2.43 1.48 19.13
N LEU A 275 -2.93 1.37 20.36
CA LEU A 275 -4.31 1.69 20.71
C LEU A 275 -4.34 2.93 21.60
N ALA A 276 -5.37 3.76 21.42
CA ALA A 276 -5.62 4.89 22.30
C ALA A 276 -7.07 4.90 22.78
N LYS A 277 -7.29 5.54 23.91
CA LYS A 277 -8.62 5.84 24.44
C LYS A 277 -8.61 7.25 25.04
N ASP A 278 -9.55 8.08 24.64
CA ASP A 278 -9.63 9.48 25.07
C ASP A 278 -8.30 10.25 24.84
N GLY A 279 -7.60 9.91 23.71
CA GLY A 279 -6.32 10.50 23.35
C GLY A 279 -5.10 9.97 24.13
N VAL A 280 -5.28 9.00 25.04
CA VAL A 280 -4.21 8.39 25.83
C VAL A 280 -3.74 7.09 25.19
N ASN A 281 -2.43 6.97 24.95
CA ASN A 281 -1.82 5.72 24.43
C ASN A 281 -1.95 4.60 25.46
N LEU A 282 -2.59 3.50 25.09
CA LEU A 282 -2.83 2.35 25.96
C LEU A 282 -1.66 1.36 26.01
N PHE A 283 -0.65 1.51 25.14
CA PHE A 283 0.47 0.57 25.07
C PHE A 283 1.67 0.99 25.92
N ALA A 284 1.78 2.26 26.27
CA ALA A 284 2.81 2.74 27.18
C ALA A 284 2.50 2.31 28.63
N GLY A 285 3.51 1.83 29.37
CA GLY A 285 3.32 1.35 30.73
C GLY A 285 4.63 1.06 31.46
N ASP A 286 4.56 0.25 32.51
CA ASP A 286 5.66 -0.05 33.44
C ASP A 286 6.12 -1.53 33.40
N LYS A 287 5.58 -2.32 32.47
CA LYS A 287 5.95 -3.73 32.31
C LYS A 287 7.17 -3.89 31.40
N TYR A 288 7.41 -5.13 30.97
CA TYR A 288 8.54 -5.46 30.09
C TYR A 288 8.61 -4.52 28.87
N GLY A 289 9.79 -3.94 28.65
CA GLY A 289 10.03 -3.04 27.51
C GLY A 289 9.30 -1.70 27.58
N GLY A 290 8.82 -1.26 28.76
CA GLY A 290 8.04 -0.03 28.89
C GLY A 290 6.61 -0.16 28.40
N LEU A 291 6.11 -1.40 28.26
CA LEU A 291 4.77 -1.69 27.78
C LEU A 291 3.75 -1.78 28.95
N SER A 292 2.49 -1.56 28.61
CA SER A 292 1.38 -1.82 29.50
C SER A 292 0.94 -3.29 29.48
N GLU A 293 0.10 -3.70 30.41
CA GLU A 293 -0.54 -5.01 30.39
C GLU A 293 -1.42 -5.21 29.14
N THR A 294 -2.12 -4.16 28.72
CA THR A 294 -2.93 -4.17 27.48
C THR A 294 -2.06 -4.47 26.26
N ALA A 295 -0.88 -3.84 26.16
CA ALA A 295 0.06 -4.12 25.07
C ALA A 295 0.53 -5.58 25.06
N LEU A 296 0.82 -6.14 26.25
CA LEU A 296 1.24 -7.54 26.37
C LEU A 296 0.13 -8.51 25.94
N TYR A 297 -1.13 -8.23 26.31
CA TYR A 297 -2.27 -9.02 25.83
C TYR A 297 -2.46 -8.90 24.32
N TYR A 298 -2.28 -7.70 23.76
CA TYR A 298 -2.35 -7.48 22.32
C TYR A 298 -1.29 -8.29 21.56
N ILE A 299 -0.04 -8.26 22.03
CA ILE A 299 1.05 -9.09 21.49
C ILE A 299 0.72 -10.58 21.58
N GLY A 300 0.21 -11.01 22.72
CA GLY A 300 -0.25 -12.40 22.93
C GLY A 300 -1.35 -12.80 21.93
N GLY A 301 -2.25 -11.88 21.61
CA GLY A 301 -3.30 -12.07 20.61
C GLY A 301 -2.72 -12.24 19.20
N ILE A 302 -1.77 -11.38 18.79
CA ILE A 302 -1.07 -11.50 17.51
C ILE A 302 -0.36 -12.84 17.38
N ILE A 303 0.39 -13.25 18.41
CA ILE A 303 1.09 -14.53 18.43
C ILE A 303 0.11 -15.71 18.32
N LYS A 304 -0.96 -15.67 19.11
CA LYS A 304 -2.00 -16.72 19.10
C LYS A 304 -2.65 -16.88 17.72
N HIS A 305 -2.84 -15.79 16.99
CA HIS A 305 -3.52 -15.75 15.70
C HIS A 305 -2.56 -15.62 14.51
N ALA A 306 -1.24 -15.76 14.72
CA ALA A 306 -0.23 -15.53 13.69
C ALA A 306 -0.45 -16.34 12.40
N ARG A 307 -0.93 -17.58 12.49
CA ARG A 307 -1.23 -18.41 11.31
C ARG A 307 -2.38 -17.83 10.49
N ALA A 308 -3.44 -17.35 11.13
CA ALA A 308 -4.57 -16.73 10.46
C ALA A 308 -4.16 -15.37 9.85
N ILE A 309 -3.39 -14.57 10.57
CA ILE A 309 -2.86 -13.29 10.08
C ILE A 309 -2.01 -13.53 8.84
N ASN A 310 -1.08 -14.50 8.86
CA ASN A 310 -0.21 -14.80 7.73
C ASN A 310 -0.97 -15.30 6.48
N ALA A 311 -2.13 -15.93 6.65
CA ALA A 311 -2.94 -16.35 5.50
C ALA A 311 -3.41 -15.15 4.64
N PHE A 312 -3.55 -13.98 5.24
CA PHE A 312 -3.93 -12.73 4.56
C PHE A 312 -2.72 -11.82 4.32
N ALA A 313 -1.91 -11.56 5.34
CA ALA A 313 -0.77 -10.65 5.24
C ALA A 313 0.40 -11.21 4.40
N ASN A 314 0.55 -12.53 4.32
CA ASN A 314 1.58 -13.23 3.56
C ASN A 314 0.95 -14.25 2.59
N ALA A 315 0.03 -13.78 1.75
CA ALA A 315 -0.81 -14.64 0.92
C ALA A 315 -0.10 -15.32 -0.27
N ALA A 316 1.09 -14.82 -0.67
CA ALA A 316 1.87 -15.38 -1.78
C ALA A 316 2.94 -16.37 -1.27
N THR A 317 3.24 -17.41 -2.07
CA THR A 317 4.34 -18.34 -1.77
C THR A 317 5.68 -17.61 -1.66
N ASN A 318 5.86 -16.55 -2.45
CA ASN A 318 7.05 -15.68 -2.42
C ASN A 318 7.22 -14.97 -1.06
N SER A 319 6.15 -14.67 -0.32
CA SER A 319 6.23 -14.09 1.02
C SER A 319 7.01 -14.95 2.00
N TYR A 320 6.92 -16.27 1.88
CA TYR A 320 7.61 -17.21 2.78
C TYR A 320 9.11 -17.38 2.47
N THR A 321 9.59 -16.90 1.34
CA THR A 321 11.01 -16.85 1.02
C THR A 321 11.75 -15.69 1.70
N VAL A 322 11.04 -14.62 2.06
CA VAL A 322 11.54 -13.50 2.89
C VAL A 322 11.67 -13.94 4.34
N SER A 323 10.67 -14.61 4.85
CA SER A 323 10.52 -14.99 6.25
C SER A 323 11.64 -15.88 6.78
N TYR A 324 12.46 -16.48 5.93
CA TYR A 324 13.60 -17.29 6.37
C TYR A 324 14.67 -16.46 7.10
N THR A 325 14.69 -15.16 6.94
CA THR A 325 15.61 -14.25 7.63
C THR A 325 14.98 -13.54 8.84
N HIS A 326 13.65 -13.48 8.93
CA HIS A 326 12.92 -12.78 10.00
C HIS A 326 12.08 -13.70 10.91
N LEU A 327 11.87 -14.96 10.54
CA LEU A 327 11.21 -15.95 11.39
C LEU A 327 12.26 -16.74 12.20
N THR A 328 12.90 -16.09 13.13
CA THR A 328 13.32 -16.76 14.35
C THR A 328 12.28 -16.53 15.47
N LEU A 329 11.01 -16.72 15.19
CA LEU A 329 10.11 -17.12 16.24
C LEU A 329 10.48 -18.59 16.56
N PRO A 330 10.86 -18.92 17.79
CA PRO A 330 11.18 -20.27 18.15
C PRO A 330 9.90 -21.11 17.99
N THR A 331 9.83 -21.86 16.90
CA THR A 331 8.91 -23.00 16.78
C THR A 331 9.56 -24.21 17.43
N SER A 332 9.95 -24.10 18.68
CA SER A 332 10.40 -25.22 19.47
C SER A 332 9.33 -25.55 20.51
N GLY A 333 8.72 -26.70 20.36
CA GLY A 333 7.86 -27.35 21.34
C GLY A 333 6.43 -27.49 20.89
#